data_d9a7071672c6b836bbb439c977af3658
#
_entry.id   d9a7071672c6b836bbb439c977af3658
#
_cell.length_a   1.000
_cell.length_b   1.000
_cell.length_c   1.000
_cell.angle_alpha   90.00
_cell.angle_beta   90.00
_cell.angle_gamma   90.00
#
_symmetry.space_group_name_H-M   'P 1'
#
loop_
_entity.id
_entity.type
_entity.pdbx_description
1 polymer ?
#
loop_
_entity_poly.entity_id
_entity_poly.type
_entity_poly.pdbx_seq_one_letter_code
_entity_poly.pdbx_strand_id
1 'polypeptide(L)'
;LGISKSNLEFFNNKIINIDKIIWKLKKIDIFSDNLKNERLLNFENKKDQLFSILKNFQLYNILDKSLKKNKYFKMININEKENFLESYDIVISTDCSSPITKKYFTKQILKKYDSFAHTTIIEHKKIINDTATQIFTKKGPLAFLPISNNKTSIVYSILNSKNCKNEKIKDLIHDYNFKYKIKKINNVESFELKSFSLRSYYNHKFLAF
;
A
#
# COMPACT_ATOMS: atom_id res chain seq x y z
N LEU A 1 -2.35 -0.93 3.04
CA LEU A 1 -1.18 -0.23 3.55
C LEU A 1 -0.62 -1.00 4.75
N GLY A 2 0.72 -1.12 4.78
CA GLY A 2 1.43 -1.70 5.90
C GLY A 2 2.10 -0.61 6.75
N ILE A 3 2.13 -0.80 8.06
CA ILE A 3 2.72 0.15 8.99
C ILE A 3 3.56 -0.57 10.04
N SER A 4 4.79 -0.11 10.26
CA SER A 4 5.66 -0.61 11.32
C SER A 4 5.16 -0.19 12.70
N LYS A 5 5.61 -0.86 13.74
CA LYS A 5 5.27 -0.51 15.13
C LYS A 5 5.67 0.94 15.44
N SER A 6 6.89 1.36 15.08
CA SER A 6 7.37 2.73 15.34
C SER A 6 6.53 3.79 14.63
N ASN A 7 6.12 3.54 13.38
CA ASN A 7 5.25 4.45 12.65
C ASN A 7 3.82 4.48 13.26
N LEU A 8 3.32 3.34 13.74
CA LEU A 8 2.04 3.31 14.45
C LEU A 8 2.09 4.15 15.73
N GLU A 9 3.14 4.00 16.51
CA GLU A 9 3.37 4.80 17.73
C GLU A 9 3.47 6.31 17.40
N PHE A 10 4.17 6.66 16.31
CA PHE A 10 4.23 8.04 15.84
C PHE A 10 2.83 8.58 15.47
N PHE A 11 2.03 7.83 14.71
CA PHE A 11 0.66 8.22 14.37
C PHE A 11 -0.19 8.45 15.63
N ASN A 12 -0.18 7.47 16.54
CA ASN A 12 -1.01 7.52 17.74
C ASN A 12 -0.64 8.66 18.68
N ASN A 13 0.66 8.98 18.78
CA ASN A 13 1.16 9.99 19.71
C ASN A 13 1.20 11.41 19.12
N LYS A 14 1.39 11.54 17.80
CA LYS A 14 1.66 12.84 17.16
C LYS A 14 0.59 13.30 16.19
N ILE A 15 -0.21 12.40 15.64
CA ILE A 15 -1.19 12.71 14.59
C ILE A 15 -2.60 12.39 15.09
N ILE A 16 -2.95 11.10 15.10
CA ILE A 16 -4.28 10.61 15.48
C ILE A 16 -4.21 9.13 15.83
N ASN A 17 -4.99 8.68 16.81
CA ASN A 17 -5.06 7.27 17.18
C ASN A 17 -5.77 6.45 16.09
N ILE A 18 -5.06 5.45 15.55
CA ILE A 18 -5.52 4.55 14.48
C ILE A 18 -5.64 3.09 14.91
N ASP A 19 -5.52 2.77 16.19
CA ASP A 19 -5.56 1.39 16.73
C ASP A 19 -6.83 0.61 16.33
N LYS A 20 -7.94 1.32 16.17
CA LYS A 20 -9.24 0.70 15.80
C LYS A 20 -9.33 0.23 14.36
N ILE A 21 -8.44 0.68 13.48
CA ILE A 21 -8.49 0.37 12.05
C ILE A 21 -7.35 -0.51 11.55
N ILE A 22 -6.43 -0.90 12.44
CA ILE A 22 -5.30 -1.76 12.10
C ILE A 22 -5.61 -3.24 12.33
N TRP A 23 -4.98 -4.10 11.55
CA TRP A 23 -4.90 -5.53 11.76
C TRP A 23 -3.47 -5.89 12.14
N LYS A 24 -3.27 -6.36 13.37
CA LYS A 24 -1.95 -6.65 13.94
C LYS A 24 -1.44 -7.99 13.44
N LEU A 25 -0.22 -8.02 12.93
CA LEU A 25 0.50 -9.22 12.55
C LEU A 25 1.58 -9.55 13.58
N LYS A 26 1.60 -10.78 14.03
CA LYS A 26 2.62 -11.30 14.97
C LYS A 26 3.74 -12.02 14.25
N LYS A 27 3.49 -12.44 13.01
CA LYS A 27 4.38 -13.33 12.28
C LYS A 27 4.45 -12.98 10.81
N ILE A 28 5.62 -13.15 10.22
CA ILE A 28 5.87 -13.08 8.77
C ILE A 28 6.64 -14.32 8.38
N ASP A 29 6.06 -15.12 7.49
CA ASP A 29 6.69 -16.31 6.91
C ASP A 29 7.06 -16.03 5.45
N ILE A 30 8.29 -16.35 5.08
CA ILE A 30 8.82 -16.20 3.72
C ILE A 30 9.15 -17.58 3.15
N PHE A 31 8.65 -17.83 1.93
CA PHE A 31 8.82 -19.07 1.18
C PHE A 31 9.42 -18.81 -0.20
N SER A 32 9.94 -19.87 -0.82
CA SER A 32 10.29 -19.88 -2.24
C SER A 32 9.69 -21.12 -2.91
N ASP A 33 9.19 -20.98 -4.13
CA ASP A 33 8.66 -22.10 -4.91
C ASP A 33 9.77 -23.08 -5.36
N ASN A 34 11.02 -22.64 -5.37
CA ASN A 34 12.18 -23.50 -5.70
C ASN A 34 12.50 -24.54 -4.62
N LEU A 35 12.00 -24.36 -3.40
CA LEU A 35 12.30 -25.19 -2.23
C LEU A 35 11.11 -26.03 -1.77
N LYS A 36 10.22 -26.44 -2.69
CA LYS A 36 9.07 -27.32 -2.41
C LYS A 36 8.25 -26.89 -1.18
N ASN A 37 7.99 -25.59 -1.06
CA ASN A 37 7.28 -24.96 0.08
C ASN A 37 8.05 -24.98 1.41
N GLU A 38 9.35 -25.18 1.41
CA GLU A 38 10.16 -24.95 2.60
C GLU A 38 10.20 -23.47 2.96
N ARG A 39 10.08 -23.20 4.26
CA ARG A 39 10.13 -21.85 4.78
C ARG A 39 11.58 -21.35 4.82
N LEU A 40 11.87 -20.28 4.08
CA LEU A 40 13.17 -19.63 4.05
C LEU A 40 13.48 -18.86 5.32
N LEU A 41 12.55 -18.00 5.73
CA LEU A 41 12.70 -17.10 6.85
C LEU A 41 11.40 -17.03 7.65
N ASN A 42 11.54 -16.80 8.94
CA ASN A 42 10.45 -16.53 9.85
C ASN A 42 10.80 -15.36 10.75
N PHE A 43 9.92 -14.39 10.81
CA PHE A 43 9.96 -13.32 11.80
C PHE A 43 8.74 -13.47 12.71
N GLU A 44 8.97 -13.54 14.01
CA GLU A 44 7.90 -13.71 14.99
C GLU A 44 8.16 -12.84 16.22
N ASN A 45 7.11 -12.18 16.69
CA ASN A 45 7.10 -11.53 17.99
C ASN A 45 5.89 -12.07 18.79
N LYS A 46 6.17 -12.98 19.74
CA LYS A 46 5.13 -13.63 20.55
C LYS A 46 4.45 -12.67 21.53
N LYS A 47 5.13 -11.62 21.95
CA LYS A 47 4.64 -10.68 22.97
C LYS A 47 3.85 -9.52 22.36
N ASP A 48 4.18 -9.11 21.13
CA ASP A 48 3.62 -7.92 20.51
C ASP A 48 3.51 -8.09 18.98
N GLN A 49 3.01 -7.06 18.30
CA GLN A 49 2.97 -7.01 16.84
C GLN A 49 4.36 -6.76 16.25
N LEU A 50 4.63 -7.37 15.10
CA LEU A 50 5.75 -7.02 14.23
C LEU A 50 5.39 -5.87 13.30
N PHE A 51 4.17 -5.94 12.79
CA PHE A 51 3.69 -5.12 11.71
C PHE A 51 2.17 -5.03 11.74
N SER A 52 1.58 -4.00 11.14
CA SER A 52 0.13 -3.90 11.05
C SER A 52 -0.31 -3.57 9.64
N ILE A 53 -1.47 -4.09 9.28
CA ILE A 53 -2.12 -3.79 8.00
C ILE A 53 -3.35 -2.92 8.27
N LEU A 54 -3.55 -1.91 7.44
CA LEU A 54 -4.74 -1.08 7.47
C LEU A 54 -5.25 -0.79 6.05
N LYS A 55 -6.52 -0.44 5.93
CA LYS A 55 -7.13 -0.08 4.66
C LYS A 55 -7.00 1.43 4.44
N ASN A 56 -6.48 1.82 3.27
CA ASN A 56 -6.24 3.22 2.93
C ASN A 56 -7.47 4.11 3.14
N PHE A 57 -8.65 3.64 2.70
CA PHE A 57 -9.87 4.44 2.83
C PHE A 57 -10.27 4.69 4.29
N GLN A 58 -9.95 3.77 5.23
CA GLN A 58 -10.23 3.96 6.65
C GLN A 58 -9.31 5.02 7.25
N LEU A 59 -8.02 4.98 6.89
CA LEU A 59 -7.06 6.02 7.29
C LEU A 59 -7.48 7.38 6.73
N TYR A 60 -7.78 7.44 5.42
CA TYR A 60 -8.27 8.66 4.78
C TYR A 60 -9.48 9.25 5.51
N ASN A 61 -10.50 8.43 5.79
CA ASN A 61 -11.71 8.90 6.45
C ASN A 61 -11.47 9.43 7.87
N ILE A 62 -10.55 8.84 8.63
CA ILE A 62 -10.19 9.32 9.97
C ILE A 62 -9.45 10.67 9.87
N LEU A 63 -8.48 10.78 8.96
CA LEU A 63 -7.72 12.01 8.75
C LEU A 63 -8.61 13.14 8.22
N ASP A 64 -9.46 12.87 7.23
CA ASP A 64 -10.41 13.84 6.67
C ASP A 64 -11.38 14.37 7.75
N LYS A 65 -11.95 13.47 8.54
CA LYS A 65 -12.82 13.87 9.65
C LYS A 65 -12.10 14.71 10.71
N SER A 66 -10.83 14.41 10.97
CA SER A 66 -10.02 15.18 11.93
C SER A 66 -9.68 16.56 11.39
N LEU A 67 -9.27 16.64 10.12
CA LEU A 67 -8.95 17.90 9.45
C LEU A 67 -10.16 18.84 9.37
N LYS A 68 -11.33 18.33 9.02
CA LYS A 68 -12.57 19.11 8.95
C LYS A 68 -13.01 19.74 10.28
N LYS A 69 -12.53 19.21 11.41
CA LYS A 69 -12.77 19.81 12.73
C LYS A 69 -11.79 20.91 13.07
N ASN A 70 -10.70 21.04 12.33
CA ASN A 70 -9.69 22.05 12.59
C ASN A 70 -10.12 23.39 11.96
N LYS A 71 -10.24 24.45 12.78
CA LYS A 71 -10.66 25.78 12.32
C LYS A 71 -9.71 26.44 11.32
N TYR A 72 -8.47 25.98 11.26
CA TYR A 72 -7.46 26.49 10.32
C TYR A 72 -7.41 25.70 9.02
N PHE A 73 -8.15 24.59 8.92
CA PHE A 73 -8.21 23.79 7.70
C PHE A 73 -9.32 24.27 6.78
N LYS A 74 -8.97 24.52 5.52
CA LYS A 74 -9.92 24.86 4.46
C LYS A 74 -9.65 23.99 3.23
N MET A 75 -10.64 23.22 2.80
CA MET A 75 -10.58 22.49 1.54
C MET A 75 -10.97 23.41 0.39
N ILE A 76 -10.15 23.48 -0.63
CA ILE A 76 -10.34 24.38 -1.78
C ILE A 76 -10.16 23.58 -3.06
N ASN A 77 -11.02 23.83 -4.04
CA ASN A 77 -10.88 23.27 -5.38
C ASN A 77 -10.00 24.18 -6.24
N ILE A 78 -8.83 23.67 -6.68
CA ILE A 78 -7.78 24.49 -7.32
C ILE A 78 -8.09 24.74 -8.82
N ASN A 79 -9.19 24.20 -9.36
CA ASN A 79 -9.44 24.20 -10.81
C ASN A 79 -9.57 25.57 -11.48
N GLU A 80 -9.51 26.70 -10.76
CA GLU A 80 -9.87 27.99 -11.36
C GLU A 80 -8.90 29.17 -11.19
N LYS A 81 -7.85 29.13 -10.36
CA LYS A 81 -6.98 30.32 -10.21
C LYS A 81 -5.52 29.97 -9.91
N GLU A 82 -4.66 30.03 -10.94
CA GLU A 82 -3.19 29.91 -10.75
C GLU A 82 -2.62 30.96 -9.77
N ASN A 83 -3.17 32.16 -9.74
CA ASN A 83 -2.75 33.25 -8.86
C ASN A 83 -3.04 32.99 -7.36
N PHE A 84 -3.88 32.01 -7.06
CA PHE A 84 -4.21 31.63 -5.68
C PHE A 84 -3.00 31.09 -4.91
N LEU A 85 -2.10 30.37 -5.60
CA LEU A 85 -0.89 29.81 -4.98
C LEU A 85 0.11 30.89 -4.53
N GLU A 86 0.02 32.10 -5.11
CA GLU A 86 0.89 33.22 -4.75
C GLU A 86 0.62 33.77 -3.33
N SER A 87 -0.59 33.57 -2.81
CA SER A 87 -1.00 34.05 -1.48
C SER A 87 -0.52 33.19 -0.31
N TYR A 88 0.14 32.03 -0.59
CA TYR A 88 0.65 31.13 0.45
C TYR A 88 2.16 31.25 0.62
N ASP A 89 2.62 31.17 1.86
CA ASP A 89 4.05 31.18 2.21
C ASP A 89 4.73 29.85 1.81
N ILE A 90 4.01 28.74 1.91
CA ILE A 90 4.50 27.40 1.54
C ILE A 90 3.41 26.67 0.75
N VAL A 91 3.83 26.03 -0.34
CA VAL A 91 2.99 25.14 -1.17
C VAL A 91 3.60 23.76 -1.20
N ILE A 92 2.88 22.76 -0.72
CA ILE A 92 3.35 21.36 -0.67
C ILE A 92 2.55 20.53 -1.68
N SER A 93 3.26 19.92 -2.63
CA SER A 93 2.67 18.94 -3.59
C SER A 93 3.09 17.52 -3.22
N THR A 94 2.10 16.66 -3.00
CA THR A 94 2.31 15.23 -2.72
C THR A 94 1.92 14.33 -3.90
N ASP A 95 1.58 14.93 -5.03
CA ASP A 95 1.24 14.23 -6.27
C ASP A 95 2.23 14.60 -7.37
N CYS A 96 3.08 13.64 -7.72
CA CYS A 96 4.07 13.77 -8.79
C CYS A 96 3.45 14.08 -10.17
N SER A 97 2.20 13.71 -10.38
CA SER A 97 1.47 13.92 -11.64
C SER A 97 0.73 15.26 -11.69
N SER A 98 0.65 15.97 -10.57
CA SER A 98 -0.11 17.21 -10.47
C SER A 98 0.46 18.30 -11.40
N PRO A 99 -0.38 19.21 -11.90
CA PRO A 99 0.05 20.37 -12.68
C PRO A 99 1.08 21.23 -11.92
N ILE A 100 0.93 21.38 -10.61
CA ILE A 100 1.86 22.12 -9.73
C ILE A 100 3.23 21.47 -9.80
N THR A 101 3.34 20.15 -9.55
CA THR A 101 4.63 19.45 -9.59
C THR A 101 5.26 19.58 -10.97
N LYS A 102 4.51 19.40 -12.04
CA LYS A 102 5.03 19.53 -13.42
C LYS A 102 5.51 20.93 -13.77
N LYS A 103 4.84 21.98 -13.25
CA LYS A 103 5.19 23.37 -13.50
C LYS A 103 6.49 23.78 -12.80
N TYR A 104 6.64 23.41 -11.52
CA TYR A 104 7.76 23.87 -10.69
C TYR A 104 8.93 22.89 -10.59
N PHE A 105 8.74 21.63 -10.95
CA PHE A 105 9.73 20.55 -10.86
C PHE A 105 9.87 19.82 -12.20
N THR A 106 10.53 20.48 -13.16
CA THR A 106 10.64 19.99 -14.55
C THR A 106 11.61 18.85 -14.74
N LYS A 107 12.64 18.74 -13.87
CA LYS A 107 13.66 17.68 -13.96
C LYS A 107 13.22 16.44 -13.18
N GLN A 108 12.66 15.46 -13.92
CA GLN A 108 12.07 14.24 -13.38
C GLN A 108 12.80 13.01 -13.92
N ILE A 109 12.92 11.98 -13.07
CA ILE A 109 13.43 10.66 -13.44
C ILE A 109 12.28 9.67 -13.29
N LEU A 110 11.84 9.08 -14.39
CA LEU A 110 10.84 8.03 -14.43
C LEU A 110 11.51 6.72 -14.82
N LYS A 111 11.42 5.70 -13.96
CA LYS A 111 11.87 4.34 -14.27
C LYS A 111 10.65 3.41 -14.30
N LYS A 112 10.45 2.72 -15.41
CA LYS A 112 9.47 1.64 -15.58
C LYS A 112 10.18 0.32 -15.33
N TYR A 113 9.47 -0.61 -14.65
CA TYR A 113 10.02 -1.92 -14.28
C TYR A 113 9.51 -3.06 -15.14
N ASP A 114 8.65 -2.76 -16.15
CA ASP A 114 7.96 -3.74 -16.98
C ASP A 114 7.24 -4.83 -16.18
N SER A 115 6.83 -4.46 -15.00
CA SER A 115 6.15 -5.32 -14.03
C SER A 115 4.83 -4.71 -13.61
N PHE A 116 3.86 -5.56 -13.28
CA PHE A 116 2.54 -5.16 -12.80
C PHE A 116 2.28 -5.81 -11.45
N ALA A 117 1.77 -5.03 -10.51
CA ALA A 117 1.20 -5.54 -9.27
C ALA A 117 -0.29 -5.83 -9.48
N HIS A 118 -0.67 -7.09 -9.30
CA HIS A 118 -2.06 -7.54 -9.30
C HIS A 118 -2.54 -7.66 -7.87
N THR A 119 -3.61 -6.96 -7.52
CA THR A 119 -4.12 -6.92 -6.15
C THR A 119 -5.57 -7.40 -6.10
N THR A 120 -5.91 -8.14 -5.07
CA THR A 120 -7.28 -8.57 -4.78
C THR A 120 -7.46 -8.87 -3.30
N ILE A 121 -8.67 -9.13 -2.89
CA ILE A 121 -9.00 -9.62 -1.55
C ILE A 121 -9.65 -10.99 -1.69
N ILE A 122 -9.11 -11.98 -0.97
CA ILE A 122 -9.75 -13.28 -0.81
C ILE A 122 -10.60 -13.28 0.47
N GLU A 123 -11.80 -13.85 0.36
CA GLU A 123 -12.65 -14.21 1.49
C GLU A 123 -12.53 -15.73 1.74
N HIS A 124 -12.29 -16.11 2.97
CA HIS A 124 -12.02 -17.50 3.35
C HIS A 124 -12.75 -17.88 4.64
N LYS A 125 -12.71 -19.17 5.01
CA LYS A 125 -13.21 -19.62 6.31
C LYS A 125 -12.45 -18.90 7.42
N LYS A 126 -13.15 -18.56 8.52
CA LYS A 126 -12.56 -17.87 9.68
C LYS A 126 -11.42 -18.71 10.27
N ILE A 127 -10.27 -18.08 10.48
CA ILE A 127 -9.07 -18.66 11.12
C ILE A 127 -8.42 -17.60 12.02
N ILE A 128 -7.47 -17.99 12.86
CA ILE A 128 -6.52 -17.07 13.46
C ILE A 128 -5.60 -16.59 12.33
N ASN A 129 -5.67 -15.31 11.98
CA ASN A 129 -5.05 -14.76 10.78
C ASN A 129 -4.10 -13.61 11.11
N ASP A 130 -3.06 -13.91 11.87
CA ASP A 130 -2.05 -12.97 12.37
C ASP A 130 -0.68 -13.14 11.72
N THR A 131 -0.59 -13.98 10.70
CA THR A 131 0.66 -14.29 9.98
C THR A 131 0.56 -13.85 8.54
N ALA A 132 1.40 -12.89 8.14
CA ALA A 132 1.62 -12.58 6.72
C ALA A 132 2.51 -13.65 6.08
N THR A 133 2.25 -13.95 4.81
CA THR A 133 3.03 -14.92 4.05
C THR A 133 3.50 -14.28 2.75
N GLN A 134 4.79 -14.41 2.44
CA GLN A 134 5.34 -14.02 1.15
C GLN A 134 6.00 -15.22 0.49
N ILE A 135 5.72 -15.40 -0.79
CA ILE A 135 6.27 -16.49 -1.60
C ILE A 135 7.04 -15.86 -2.78
N PHE A 136 8.32 -16.15 -2.88
CA PHE A 136 9.11 -15.81 -4.06
C PHE A 136 8.88 -16.87 -5.13
N THR A 137 7.99 -16.55 -6.08
CA THR A 137 7.68 -17.43 -7.20
C THR A 137 8.59 -17.12 -8.40
N LYS A 138 8.68 -18.03 -9.37
CA LYS A 138 9.40 -17.81 -10.64
C LYS A 138 8.91 -16.59 -11.43
N LYS A 139 7.66 -16.17 -11.22
CA LYS A 139 7.06 -15.01 -11.90
C LYS A 139 7.22 -13.71 -11.13
N GLY A 140 7.58 -13.78 -9.85
CA GLY A 140 7.75 -12.67 -8.95
C GLY A 140 7.12 -12.89 -7.57
N PRO A 141 7.23 -11.93 -6.65
CA PRO A 141 6.76 -12.10 -5.28
C PRO A 141 5.23 -12.06 -5.17
N LEU A 142 4.67 -13.03 -4.46
CA LEU A 142 3.27 -13.14 -4.09
C LEU A 142 3.15 -12.99 -2.57
N ALA A 143 2.34 -12.04 -2.11
CA ALA A 143 2.10 -11.79 -0.69
C ALA A 143 0.64 -12.03 -0.32
N PHE A 144 0.44 -12.73 0.81
CA PHE A 144 -0.83 -12.90 1.50
C PHE A 144 -0.79 -12.06 2.78
N LEU A 145 -1.56 -10.98 2.81
CA LEU A 145 -1.55 -9.98 3.87
C LEU A 145 -2.90 -10.00 4.62
N PRO A 146 -2.97 -10.61 5.81
CA PRO A 146 -4.19 -10.64 6.60
C PRO A 146 -4.75 -9.25 6.89
N ILE A 147 -6.06 -9.10 6.72
CA ILE A 147 -6.80 -7.86 7.06
C ILE A 147 -7.98 -8.11 8.00
N SER A 148 -8.30 -9.37 8.24
CA SER A 148 -9.23 -9.85 9.27
C SER A 148 -9.11 -11.36 9.42
N ASN A 149 -9.88 -11.95 10.34
CA ASN A 149 -9.92 -13.41 10.52
C ASN A 149 -10.50 -14.20 9.33
N ASN A 150 -11.15 -13.53 8.39
CA ASN A 150 -11.80 -14.17 7.23
C ASN A 150 -11.53 -13.45 5.90
N LYS A 151 -10.62 -12.44 5.90
CA LYS A 151 -10.22 -11.72 4.69
C LYS A 151 -8.70 -11.52 4.68
N THR A 152 -8.10 -11.73 3.52
CA THR A 152 -6.67 -11.54 3.28
C THR A 152 -6.49 -10.78 1.97
N SER A 153 -5.69 -9.73 1.99
CA SER A 153 -5.29 -8.99 0.80
C SER A 153 -4.17 -9.75 0.11
N ILE A 154 -4.25 -9.85 -1.19
CA ILE A 154 -3.25 -10.47 -2.06
C ILE A 154 -2.55 -9.40 -2.85
N VAL A 155 -1.24 -9.47 -2.95
CA VAL A 155 -0.42 -8.64 -3.84
C VAL A 155 0.51 -9.56 -4.60
N TYR A 156 0.37 -9.63 -5.91
CA TYR A 156 1.20 -10.44 -6.78
C TYR A 156 1.90 -9.55 -7.81
N SER A 157 3.20 -9.38 -7.70
CA SER A 157 4.00 -8.61 -8.65
C SER A 157 4.57 -9.55 -9.71
N ILE A 158 4.23 -9.33 -10.97
CA ILE A 158 4.60 -10.22 -12.09
C ILE A 158 5.30 -9.42 -13.18
N LEU A 159 6.45 -9.93 -13.63
CA LEU A 159 7.21 -9.36 -14.74
C LEU A 159 6.46 -9.60 -16.06
N ASN A 160 6.46 -8.61 -16.97
CA ASN A 160 5.86 -8.67 -18.31
C ASN A 160 4.38 -9.10 -18.35
N SER A 161 3.60 -8.74 -17.32
CA SER A 161 2.21 -9.19 -17.17
C SER A 161 1.14 -8.20 -17.62
N LYS A 162 1.49 -7.21 -18.45
CA LYS A 162 0.56 -6.15 -18.91
C LYS A 162 -0.76 -6.71 -19.45
N ASN A 163 -0.72 -7.83 -20.17
CA ASN A 163 -1.90 -8.46 -20.78
C ASN A 163 -2.34 -9.73 -20.05
N CYS A 164 -1.95 -9.91 -18.79
CA CYS A 164 -2.35 -11.10 -18.03
C CYS A 164 -3.84 -11.01 -17.67
N LYS A 165 -4.63 -12.02 -18.11
CA LYS A 165 -6.06 -12.09 -17.78
C LYS A 165 -6.28 -12.32 -16.29
N ASN A 166 -7.33 -11.73 -15.74
CA ASN A 166 -7.67 -11.83 -14.31
C ASN A 166 -7.91 -13.27 -13.85
N GLU A 167 -8.48 -14.12 -14.71
CA GLU A 167 -8.69 -15.55 -14.43
C GLU A 167 -7.35 -16.25 -14.15
N LYS A 168 -6.34 -16.01 -14.97
CA LYS A 168 -5.00 -16.59 -14.79
C LYS A 168 -4.35 -16.14 -13.47
N ILE A 169 -4.60 -14.91 -13.02
CA ILE A 169 -4.11 -14.45 -11.71
C ILE A 169 -4.84 -15.17 -10.58
N LYS A 170 -6.15 -15.41 -10.70
CA LYS A 170 -6.92 -16.16 -9.70
C LYS A 170 -6.44 -17.61 -9.60
N ASP A 171 -6.17 -18.27 -10.74
CA ASP A 171 -5.62 -19.63 -10.77
C ASP A 171 -4.27 -19.69 -10.05
N LEU A 172 -3.36 -18.77 -10.35
CA LEU A 172 -2.07 -18.67 -9.67
C LEU A 172 -2.21 -18.43 -8.15
N ILE A 173 -3.19 -17.63 -7.72
CA ILE A 173 -3.47 -17.46 -6.29
C ILE A 173 -3.93 -18.78 -5.66
N HIS A 174 -4.75 -19.55 -6.35
CA HIS A 174 -5.18 -20.88 -5.89
C HIS A 174 -4.00 -21.86 -5.81
N ASP A 175 -3.14 -21.90 -6.82
CA ASP A 175 -1.98 -22.82 -6.90
C ASP A 175 -1.00 -22.59 -5.74
N TYR A 176 -0.74 -21.34 -5.39
CA TYR A 176 0.17 -20.99 -4.28
C TYR A 176 -0.50 -20.90 -2.91
N ASN A 177 -1.82 -21.08 -2.85
CA ASN A 177 -2.54 -21.01 -1.58
C ASN A 177 -2.52 -22.36 -0.86
N PHE A 178 -1.71 -22.48 0.17
CA PHE A 178 -1.67 -23.67 1.04
C PHE A 178 -2.37 -23.49 2.41
N LYS A 179 -2.83 -22.25 2.72
CA LYS A 179 -3.33 -21.93 4.06
C LYS A 179 -4.84 -21.71 4.12
N TYR A 180 -5.41 -21.06 3.10
CA TYR A 180 -6.77 -20.53 3.18
C TYR A 180 -7.80 -21.43 2.49
N LYS A 181 -8.91 -21.74 3.17
CA LYS A 181 -10.10 -22.32 2.52
C LYS A 181 -10.89 -21.19 1.87
N ILE A 182 -10.47 -20.83 0.63
CA ILE A 182 -11.02 -19.69 -0.13
C ILE A 182 -12.49 -19.96 -0.46
N LYS A 183 -13.34 -18.95 -0.20
CA LYS A 183 -14.76 -18.94 -0.58
C LYS A 183 -15.01 -18.07 -1.81
N LYS A 184 -14.25 -16.96 -1.90
CA LYS A 184 -14.39 -15.97 -2.97
C LYS A 184 -13.08 -15.23 -3.18
N ILE A 185 -12.73 -14.96 -4.44
CA ILE A 185 -11.70 -14.01 -4.85
C ILE A 185 -12.45 -12.83 -5.48
N ASN A 186 -12.21 -11.63 -4.96
CA ASN A 186 -12.81 -10.40 -5.48
C ASN A 186 -12.21 -10.04 -6.86
N ASN A 187 -12.62 -8.91 -7.41
CA ASN A 187 -12.03 -8.40 -8.64
C ASN A 187 -10.52 -8.19 -8.46
N VAL A 188 -9.76 -8.52 -9.49
CA VAL A 188 -8.31 -8.28 -9.55
C VAL A 188 -8.09 -6.92 -10.18
N GLU A 189 -7.38 -6.05 -9.48
CA GLU A 189 -6.91 -4.77 -9.99
C GLU A 189 -5.44 -4.87 -10.35
N SER A 190 -4.99 -4.17 -11.41
CA SER A 190 -3.63 -4.25 -11.90
C SER A 190 -3.02 -2.87 -12.02
N PHE A 191 -1.81 -2.71 -11.49
CA PHE A 191 -1.07 -1.44 -11.46
C PHE A 191 0.32 -1.63 -12.07
N GLU A 192 0.68 -0.75 -13.02
CA GLU A 192 2.05 -0.70 -13.54
C GLU A 192 3.03 -0.30 -12.43
N LEU A 193 4.09 -1.07 -12.26
CA LEU A 193 5.16 -0.73 -11.32
C LEU A 193 6.15 0.22 -11.98
N LYS A 194 6.24 1.41 -11.40
CA LYS A 194 7.18 2.47 -11.82
C LYS A 194 7.69 3.21 -10.61
N SER A 195 8.90 3.72 -10.69
CA SER A 195 9.41 4.70 -9.74
C SER A 195 9.50 6.07 -10.39
N PHE A 196 9.23 7.06 -9.59
CA PHE A 196 9.31 8.45 -9.95
C PHE A 196 10.19 9.17 -8.93
N SER A 197 11.07 10.03 -9.41
CA SER A 197 11.94 10.82 -8.55
C SER A 197 12.13 12.20 -9.16
N LEU A 198 12.16 13.21 -8.33
CA LEU A 198 12.50 14.56 -8.72
C LEU A 198 14.00 14.79 -8.48
N ARG A 199 14.66 15.61 -9.31
CA ARG A 199 16.05 16.01 -9.07
C ARG A 199 16.16 17.09 -7.98
N SER A 200 15.10 17.85 -7.76
CA SER A 200 14.98 18.80 -6.65
C SER A 200 13.60 18.66 -6.04
N TYR A 201 13.51 18.71 -4.72
CA TYR A 201 12.27 18.60 -3.95
C TYR A 201 11.82 19.95 -3.39
N TYR A 202 12.53 21.02 -3.71
CA TYR A 202 12.14 22.39 -3.36
C TYR A 202 12.43 23.34 -4.52
N ASN A 203 11.60 24.35 -4.64
CA ASN A 203 11.77 25.47 -5.56
C ASN A 203 11.10 26.71 -4.93
N HIS A 204 11.91 27.60 -4.36
CA HIS A 204 11.42 28.71 -3.53
C HIS A 204 10.44 28.22 -2.44
N LYS A 205 9.18 28.67 -2.47
CA LYS A 205 8.12 28.28 -1.54
C LYS A 205 7.42 26.96 -1.87
N PHE A 206 7.76 26.34 -3.01
CA PHE A 206 7.19 25.07 -3.43
C PHE A 206 8.02 23.90 -2.95
N LEU A 207 7.36 22.94 -2.30
CA LEU A 207 7.95 21.67 -1.87
C LEU A 207 7.20 20.52 -2.57
N ALA A 208 7.93 19.46 -2.97
CA ALA A 208 7.36 18.24 -3.52
C ALA A 208 7.87 17.01 -2.78
N PHE A 209 7.02 15.98 -2.61
CA PHE A 209 7.31 14.74 -1.91
C PHE A 209 6.78 13.53 -2.69
#